data_f5f82429226d0259a586929f4cd9a09e
#
_entry.id   f5f82429226d0259a586929f4cd9a09e
#
_cell.length_a   1.000
_cell.length_b   1.000
_cell.length_c   1.000
_cell.angle_alpha   90.00
_cell.angle_beta   90.00
_cell.angle_gamma   90.00
#
_symmetry.space_group_name_H-M   'P 1'
#
loop_
_entity.id
_entity.type
_entity.pdbx_description
1 polymer ?
#
loop_
_entity_poly.entity_id
_entity_poly.type
_entity_poly.pdbx_seq_one_letter_code
_entity_poly.pdbx_strand_id
1 'polypeptide(L)'
;PRLVKPVPFLYPVIKHYERPYVGAGIALYDVLATIGSRKGRAMPFHRHLSKKALHRAFPALSDHAAPGAIKYWDASVDDARLTLTVVRTAAAYGALAASRTQLVELTKSGLGRVNGAVIKDLETGTEYTVKATNVINATGVWTEETESLAGTDGGLKVLASKGIHIVVPRERIRGDVGLILQTEKSVLFVIPWSRYWVIGTTDT
;
A
#
# COMPACT_ATOMS: atom_id res chain seq x y z
N PRO A 1 -6.19 4.51 -19.46
CA PRO A 1 -5.35 3.49 -18.79
C PRO A 1 -5.92 3.21 -17.39
N ARG A 2 -6.08 1.92 -17.04
CA ARG A 2 -6.57 1.56 -15.70
C ARG A 2 -5.46 1.86 -14.69
N LEU A 3 -5.76 2.62 -13.64
CA LEU A 3 -4.84 2.89 -12.54
C LEU A 3 -4.50 1.62 -11.78
N VAL A 4 -5.50 0.76 -11.60
CA VAL A 4 -5.40 -0.51 -10.86
C VAL A 4 -5.35 -1.67 -11.84
N LYS A 5 -4.39 -2.57 -11.67
CA LYS A 5 -4.21 -3.78 -12.50
C LYS A 5 -4.23 -5.02 -11.61
N PRO A 6 -4.96 -6.08 -11.98
CA PRO A 6 -4.87 -7.35 -11.28
C PRO A 6 -3.51 -8.00 -11.49
N VAL A 7 -2.90 -8.49 -10.43
CA VAL A 7 -1.63 -9.22 -10.44
C VAL A 7 -1.83 -10.57 -9.76
N PRO A 8 -1.48 -11.67 -10.42
CA PRO A 8 -1.52 -12.98 -9.80
C PRO A 8 -0.31 -13.17 -8.88
N PHE A 9 -0.55 -13.74 -7.71
CA PHE A 9 0.46 -14.12 -6.73
C PHE A 9 0.43 -15.62 -6.46
N LEU A 10 1.59 -16.18 -6.19
CA LEU A 10 1.76 -17.53 -5.67
C LEU A 10 2.13 -17.46 -4.19
N TYR A 11 1.41 -18.19 -3.38
CA TYR A 11 1.75 -18.51 -2.01
C TYR A 11 2.21 -19.96 -1.96
N PRO A 12 3.52 -20.26 -1.92
CA PRO A 12 4.02 -21.63 -1.76
C PRO A 12 3.57 -22.21 -0.43
N VAL A 13 2.94 -23.38 -0.47
CA VAL A 13 2.47 -24.08 0.72
C VAL A 13 3.58 -24.99 1.20
N ILE A 14 4.17 -24.72 2.35
CA ILE A 14 5.29 -25.48 2.91
C ILE A 14 4.77 -26.51 3.92
N LYS A 15 3.88 -26.09 4.81
CA LYS A 15 3.33 -26.96 5.86
C LYS A 15 1.95 -27.49 5.48
N HIS A 16 1.64 -28.72 5.87
CA HIS A 16 0.40 -29.39 5.50
C HIS A 16 -0.88 -28.61 5.89
N TYR A 17 -0.88 -27.94 7.04
CA TYR A 17 -2.03 -27.17 7.52
C TYR A 17 -2.20 -25.82 6.81
N GLU A 18 -1.18 -25.30 6.16
CA GLU A 18 -1.27 -24.02 5.44
C GLU A 18 -2.26 -24.07 4.30
N ARG A 19 -2.36 -25.21 3.61
CA ARG A 19 -3.28 -25.34 2.47
C ARG A 19 -4.74 -25.12 2.86
N PRO A 20 -5.31 -25.76 3.87
CA PRO A 20 -6.67 -25.46 4.31
C PRO A 20 -6.78 -24.11 5.02
N TYR A 21 -5.84 -23.73 5.86
CA TYR A 21 -5.89 -22.49 6.64
C TYR A 21 -5.77 -21.23 5.76
N VAL A 22 -4.71 -21.14 4.97
CA VAL A 22 -4.50 -20.02 4.04
C VAL A 22 -5.54 -20.04 2.91
N GLY A 23 -5.91 -21.24 2.45
CA GLY A 23 -6.94 -21.42 1.44
C GLY A 23 -8.31 -20.89 1.89
N ALA A 24 -8.70 -21.12 3.14
CA ALA A 24 -9.95 -20.58 3.70
C ALA A 24 -9.90 -19.04 3.79
N GLY A 25 -8.77 -18.48 4.23
CA GLY A 25 -8.57 -17.02 4.28
C GLY A 25 -8.66 -16.37 2.89
N ILE A 26 -8.00 -16.96 1.90
CA ILE A 26 -8.06 -16.47 0.51
C ILE A 26 -9.45 -16.66 -0.09
N ALA A 27 -10.17 -17.75 0.22
CA ALA A 27 -11.54 -17.95 -0.21
C ALA A 27 -12.47 -16.85 0.35
N LEU A 28 -12.32 -16.51 1.63
CA LEU A 28 -13.05 -15.40 2.24
C LEU A 28 -12.73 -14.07 1.56
N TYR A 29 -11.45 -13.81 1.27
CA TYR A 29 -11.01 -12.63 0.52
C TYR A 29 -11.68 -12.56 -0.86
N ASP A 30 -11.71 -13.66 -1.62
CA ASP A 30 -12.36 -13.72 -2.93
C ASP A 30 -13.87 -13.44 -2.85
N VAL A 31 -14.54 -13.95 -1.82
CA VAL A 31 -15.97 -13.71 -1.58
C VAL A 31 -16.22 -12.23 -1.27
N LEU A 32 -15.47 -11.65 -0.35
CA LEU A 32 -15.59 -10.23 0.03
C LEU A 32 -15.30 -9.31 -1.15
N ALA A 33 -14.27 -9.60 -1.96
CA ALA A 33 -13.95 -8.85 -3.16
C ALA A 33 -15.07 -8.91 -4.22
N THR A 34 -15.80 -10.01 -4.27
CA THR A 34 -16.94 -10.18 -5.19
C THR A 34 -18.17 -9.40 -4.72
N ILE A 35 -18.49 -9.47 -3.42
CA ILE A 35 -19.65 -8.77 -2.83
C ILE A 35 -19.47 -7.25 -2.90
N GLY A 36 -18.25 -6.75 -2.66
CA GLY A 36 -17.92 -5.32 -2.71
C GLY A 36 -17.94 -4.70 -4.13
N SER A 37 -18.01 -5.51 -5.17
CA SER A 37 -17.93 -5.04 -6.55
C SER A 37 -19.32 -4.81 -7.16
N ARG A 38 -19.69 -3.54 -7.40
CA ARG A 38 -20.96 -3.18 -8.09
C ARG A 38 -21.06 -3.64 -9.55
N LYS A 39 -19.95 -3.97 -10.20
CA LYS A 39 -19.89 -4.36 -11.63
C LYS A 39 -19.63 -5.86 -11.85
N GLY A 40 -19.84 -6.67 -10.84
CA GLY A 40 -19.49 -8.08 -10.88
C GLY A 40 -18.01 -8.33 -10.53
N ARG A 41 -17.56 -9.55 -10.71
CA ARG A 41 -16.26 -10.04 -10.27
C ARG A 41 -15.09 -9.29 -10.93
N ALA A 42 -14.31 -8.58 -10.12
CA ALA A 42 -13.18 -7.79 -10.58
C ALA A 42 -11.92 -8.65 -10.85
N MET A 43 -11.78 -9.78 -10.14
CA MET A 43 -10.60 -10.65 -10.17
C MET A 43 -10.99 -12.14 -10.24
N PRO A 44 -10.15 -13.02 -10.83
CA PRO A 44 -10.37 -14.46 -10.84
C PRO A 44 -10.28 -15.05 -9.42
N PHE A 45 -10.99 -16.14 -9.14
CA PHE A 45 -10.85 -16.87 -7.89
C PHE A 45 -9.46 -17.53 -7.76
N HIS A 46 -9.04 -17.75 -6.52
CA HIS A 46 -7.83 -18.50 -6.23
C HIS A 46 -7.89 -19.92 -6.79
N ARG A 47 -6.71 -20.51 -6.95
CA ARG A 47 -6.55 -21.90 -7.40
C ARG A 47 -5.44 -22.58 -6.63
N HIS A 48 -5.68 -23.81 -6.21
CA HIS A 48 -4.64 -24.66 -5.65
C HIS A 48 -3.81 -25.27 -6.78
N LEU A 49 -2.49 -25.11 -6.70
CA LEU A 49 -1.55 -25.63 -7.68
C LEU A 49 -0.78 -26.83 -7.11
N SER A 50 -0.55 -27.82 -7.97
CA SER A 50 0.38 -28.91 -7.71
C SER A 50 1.83 -28.40 -7.83
N LYS A 51 2.81 -29.20 -7.36
CA LYS A 51 4.24 -28.92 -7.51
C LYS A 51 4.62 -28.62 -8.97
N LYS A 52 4.18 -29.47 -9.90
CA LYS A 52 4.44 -29.29 -11.35
C LYS A 52 3.86 -27.98 -11.89
N ALA A 53 2.66 -27.59 -11.44
CA ALA A 53 2.04 -26.34 -11.86
C ALA A 53 2.71 -25.10 -11.25
N LEU A 54 3.18 -25.19 -10.00
CA LEU A 54 3.99 -24.19 -9.34
C LEU A 54 5.28 -23.90 -10.12
N HIS A 55 6.07 -24.94 -10.43
CA HIS A 55 7.32 -24.79 -11.19
C HIS A 55 7.11 -24.26 -12.60
N ARG A 56 5.99 -24.62 -13.23
CA ARG A 56 5.65 -24.05 -14.55
C ARG A 56 5.36 -22.54 -14.45
N ALA A 57 4.70 -22.11 -13.39
CA ALA A 57 4.36 -20.69 -13.18
C ALA A 57 5.55 -19.86 -12.68
N PHE A 58 6.48 -20.48 -11.94
CA PHE A 58 7.68 -19.83 -11.41
C PHE A 58 8.90 -20.76 -11.47
N PRO A 59 9.53 -20.90 -12.64
CA PRO A 59 10.64 -21.83 -12.86
C PRO A 59 11.92 -21.54 -12.04
N ALA A 60 12.07 -20.30 -11.56
CA ALA A 60 13.21 -19.92 -10.73
C ALA A 60 13.12 -20.45 -9.27
N LEU A 61 11.96 -20.97 -8.85
CA LEU A 61 11.79 -21.54 -7.53
C LEU A 61 12.44 -22.93 -7.46
N SER A 62 13.18 -23.20 -6.38
CA SER A 62 13.80 -24.51 -6.16
C SER A 62 12.78 -25.64 -6.17
N ASP A 63 13.15 -26.80 -6.71
CA ASP A 63 12.33 -28.01 -6.75
C ASP A 63 11.90 -28.51 -5.36
N HIS A 64 12.63 -28.15 -4.33
CA HIS A 64 12.34 -28.53 -2.95
C HIS A 64 11.59 -27.46 -2.15
N ALA A 65 11.31 -26.29 -2.75
CA ALA A 65 10.76 -25.16 -2.02
C ALA A 65 9.34 -25.40 -1.46
N ALA A 66 8.48 -26.12 -2.20
CA ALA A 66 7.14 -26.41 -1.74
C ALA A 66 6.47 -27.55 -2.54
N PRO A 67 5.60 -28.37 -1.93
CA PRO A 67 4.83 -29.41 -2.60
C PRO A 67 3.70 -28.85 -3.49
N GLY A 68 3.46 -27.55 -3.46
CA GLY A 68 2.46 -26.84 -4.25
C GLY A 68 2.29 -25.41 -3.80
N ALA A 69 1.30 -24.73 -4.34
CA ALA A 69 1.02 -23.34 -4.00
C ALA A 69 -0.49 -23.04 -4.07
N ILE A 70 -0.87 -21.90 -3.50
CA ILE A 70 -2.16 -21.27 -3.78
C ILE A 70 -1.88 -20.07 -4.68
N LYS A 71 -2.48 -20.06 -5.87
CA LYS A 71 -2.47 -18.91 -6.77
C LYS A 71 -3.70 -18.06 -6.48
N TYR A 72 -3.50 -16.82 -6.13
CA TYR A 72 -4.58 -15.87 -5.92
C TYR A 72 -4.29 -14.54 -6.64
N TRP A 73 -5.20 -13.61 -6.58
CA TRP A 73 -5.09 -12.35 -7.28
C TRP A 73 -5.20 -11.19 -6.31
N ASP A 74 -4.36 -10.21 -6.53
CA ASP A 74 -4.37 -8.94 -5.82
C ASP A 74 -4.26 -7.80 -6.84
N ALA A 75 -4.27 -6.57 -6.35
CA ALA A 75 -4.19 -5.39 -7.18
C ALA A 75 -2.81 -4.73 -7.08
N SER A 76 -2.26 -4.34 -8.21
CA SER A 76 -1.11 -3.45 -8.28
C SER A 76 -1.54 -2.08 -8.78
N VAL A 77 -0.97 -1.05 -8.20
CA VAL A 77 -1.20 0.34 -8.57
C VAL A 77 0.14 1.08 -8.68
N ASP A 78 0.20 2.03 -9.58
CA ASP A 78 1.24 3.06 -9.58
C ASP A 78 0.83 4.11 -8.53
N ASP A 79 1.44 4.04 -7.36
CA ASP A 79 1.07 4.82 -6.19
C ASP A 79 1.15 6.32 -6.45
N ALA A 80 2.23 6.80 -7.04
CA ALA A 80 2.41 8.21 -7.36
C ALA A 80 1.30 8.70 -8.32
N ARG A 81 0.96 7.90 -9.32
CA ARG A 81 -0.11 8.23 -10.28
C ARG A 81 -1.49 8.18 -9.63
N LEU A 82 -1.75 7.21 -8.74
CA LEU A 82 -2.99 7.13 -7.99
C LEU A 82 -3.17 8.37 -7.13
N THR A 83 -2.18 8.72 -6.32
CA THR A 83 -2.19 9.89 -5.44
C THR A 83 -2.41 11.17 -6.24
N LEU A 84 -1.66 11.39 -7.32
CA LEU A 84 -1.86 12.54 -8.20
C LEU A 84 -3.27 12.59 -8.79
N THR A 85 -3.82 11.44 -9.17
CA THR A 85 -5.19 11.38 -9.72
C THR A 85 -6.23 11.72 -8.66
N VAL A 86 -6.07 11.27 -7.42
CA VAL A 86 -6.95 11.62 -6.30
C VAL A 86 -6.90 13.12 -6.03
N VAL A 87 -5.71 13.73 -5.96
CA VAL A 87 -5.54 15.18 -5.76
C VAL A 87 -6.19 15.96 -6.90
N ARG A 88 -5.96 15.58 -8.15
CA ARG A 88 -6.60 16.24 -9.30
C ARG A 88 -8.12 16.09 -9.31
N THR A 89 -8.62 14.95 -8.86
CA THR A 89 -10.06 14.74 -8.72
C THR A 89 -10.63 15.64 -7.63
N ALA A 90 -9.99 15.74 -6.48
CA ALA A 90 -10.40 16.66 -5.41
C ALA A 90 -10.43 18.11 -5.92
N ALA A 91 -9.40 18.55 -6.66
CA ALA A 91 -9.34 19.87 -7.27
C ALA A 91 -10.51 20.12 -8.26
N ALA A 92 -10.88 19.10 -9.05
CA ALA A 92 -12.03 19.18 -9.96
C ALA A 92 -13.38 19.35 -9.21
N TYR A 93 -13.44 18.93 -7.94
CA TYR A 93 -14.58 19.17 -7.04
C TYR A 93 -14.43 20.43 -6.17
N GLY A 94 -13.47 21.31 -6.49
CA GLY A 94 -13.31 22.62 -5.84
C GLY A 94 -12.31 22.64 -4.68
N ALA A 95 -11.58 21.56 -4.40
CA ALA A 95 -10.53 21.59 -3.40
C ALA A 95 -9.33 22.40 -3.90
N LEU A 96 -8.71 23.19 -3.01
CA LEU A 96 -7.45 23.85 -3.27
C LEU A 96 -6.32 22.94 -2.82
N ALA A 97 -5.52 22.48 -3.76
CA ALA A 97 -4.35 21.63 -3.49
C ALA A 97 -3.09 22.46 -3.73
N ALA A 98 -2.30 22.66 -2.70
CA ALA A 98 -1.04 23.40 -2.76
C ALA A 98 0.12 22.50 -2.33
N SER A 99 1.10 22.36 -3.19
CA SER A 99 2.39 21.78 -2.87
C SER A 99 3.34 22.87 -2.34
N ARG A 100 4.46 22.48 -1.70
CA ARG A 100 5.46 23.39 -1.14
C ARG A 100 4.84 24.41 -0.14
N THR A 101 3.82 23.94 0.57
CA THR A 101 3.12 24.74 1.57
C THR A 101 3.26 24.05 2.93
N GLN A 102 3.90 24.71 3.86
CA GLN A 102 4.18 24.20 5.20
C GLN A 102 3.14 24.68 6.20
N LEU A 103 2.64 23.80 7.05
CA LEU A 103 1.91 24.20 8.26
C LEU A 103 2.90 24.77 9.28
N VAL A 104 2.65 26.00 9.74
CA VAL A 104 3.49 26.69 10.71
C VAL A 104 2.86 26.68 12.09
N GLU A 105 1.54 26.92 12.14
CA GLU A 105 0.78 27.05 13.38
C GLU A 105 -0.65 26.58 13.20
N LEU A 106 -1.26 26.06 14.27
CA LEU A 106 -2.70 25.81 14.35
C LEU A 106 -3.34 26.93 15.16
N THR A 107 -4.22 27.71 14.52
CA THR A 107 -4.96 28.79 15.18
C THR A 107 -6.09 28.24 16.04
N LYS A 108 -6.37 28.89 17.18
CA LYS A 108 -7.40 28.47 18.12
C LYS A 108 -8.39 29.58 18.42
N SER A 109 -9.62 29.21 18.68
CA SER A 109 -10.62 30.07 19.25
C SER A 109 -10.34 30.39 20.72
N GLY A 110 -11.01 31.37 21.31
CA GLY A 110 -10.93 31.68 22.74
C GLY A 110 -11.32 30.52 23.66
N LEU A 111 -12.00 29.51 23.13
CA LEU A 111 -12.36 28.27 23.86
C LEU A 111 -11.31 27.14 23.64
N GLY A 112 -10.16 27.42 23.05
CA GLY A 112 -9.09 26.45 22.80
C GLY A 112 -9.32 25.48 21.62
N ARG A 113 -10.43 25.62 20.91
CA ARG A 113 -10.71 24.77 19.73
C ARG A 113 -9.91 25.25 18.52
N VAL A 114 -9.28 24.34 17.80
CA VAL A 114 -8.62 24.64 16.52
C VAL A 114 -9.67 25.14 15.53
N ASN A 115 -9.41 26.29 14.91
CA ASN A 115 -10.31 26.98 13.99
C ASN A 115 -9.62 27.45 12.69
N GLY A 116 -8.41 26.99 12.46
CA GLY A 116 -7.64 27.33 11.28
C GLY A 116 -6.17 26.98 11.43
N ALA A 117 -5.38 27.55 10.54
CA ALA A 117 -3.94 27.33 10.48
C ALA A 117 -3.20 28.53 9.90
N VAL A 118 -1.96 28.70 10.26
CA VAL A 118 -1.01 29.54 9.53
C VAL A 118 -0.18 28.61 8.64
N ILE A 119 -0.19 28.90 7.35
CA ILE A 119 0.57 28.16 6.34
C ILE A 119 1.60 29.08 5.70
N LYS A 120 2.76 28.51 5.34
CA LYS A 120 3.86 29.21 4.69
C LYS A 120 4.10 28.67 3.30
N ASP A 121 4.09 29.54 2.31
CA ASP A 121 4.59 29.22 0.98
C ASP A 121 6.12 29.11 1.03
N LEU A 122 6.66 27.95 0.72
CA LEU A 122 8.10 27.69 0.77
C LEU A 122 8.87 28.26 -0.45
N GLU A 123 8.16 28.75 -1.46
CA GLU A 123 8.79 29.38 -2.62
C GLU A 123 8.99 30.90 -2.40
N THR A 124 7.97 31.57 -1.83
CA THR A 124 8.00 33.02 -1.58
C THR A 124 8.36 33.38 -0.15
N GLY A 125 8.25 32.44 0.79
CA GLY A 125 8.39 32.67 2.22
C GLY A 125 7.20 33.38 2.86
N THR A 126 6.13 33.66 2.11
CA THR A 126 4.94 34.37 2.58
C THR A 126 4.07 33.47 3.44
N GLU A 127 3.54 34.03 4.53
CA GLU A 127 2.62 33.33 5.42
C GLU A 127 1.18 33.77 5.18
N TYR A 128 0.26 32.82 5.29
CA TYR A 128 -1.17 33.03 5.10
C TYR A 128 -1.94 32.40 6.26
N THR A 129 -2.93 33.12 6.79
CA THR A 129 -3.86 32.56 7.77
C THR A 129 -5.07 31.99 7.05
N VAL A 130 -5.34 30.70 7.26
CA VAL A 130 -6.50 29.99 6.73
C VAL A 130 -7.46 29.68 7.86
N LYS A 131 -8.74 30.07 7.70
CA LYS A 131 -9.82 29.72 8.63
C LYS A 131 -10.48 28.42 8.20
N ALA A 132 -10.74 27.53 9.13
CA ALA A 132 -11.36 26.23 8.87
C ALA A 132 -12.23 25.78 10.04
N THR A 133 -13.37 25.18 9.76
CA THR A 133 -14.24 24.56 10.78
C THR A 133 -13.60 23.29 11.35
N ASN A 134 -12.90 22.55 10.53
CA ASN A 134 -12.16 21.34 10.90
C ASN A 134 -10.79 21.35 10.24
N VAL A 135 -9.77 20.90 10.98
CA VAL A 135 -8.42 20.64 10.46
C VAL A 135 -8.15 19.18 10.62
N ILE A 136 -7.75 18.53 9.54
CA ILE A 136 -7.47 17.09 9.50
C ILE A 136 -5.96 16.90 9.38
N ASN A 137 -5.39 16.24 10.38
CA ASN A 137 -4.00 15.81 10.35
C ASN A 137 -3.90 14.48 9.58
N ALA A 138 -3.30 14.51 8.40
CA ALA A 138 -3.03 13.35 7.56
C ALA A 138 -1.56 13.33 7.11
N THR A 139 -0.66 13.75 8.00
CA THR A 139 0.75 14.02 7.71
C THR A 139 1.66 12.78 7.82
N GLY A 140 1.09 11.58 8.03
CA GLY A 140 1.85 10.32 8.06
C GLY A 140 2.91 10.32 9.16
N VAL A 141 4.18 10.18 8.81
CA VAL A 141 5.29 10.11 9.78
C VAL A 141 5.49 11.40 10.60
N TRP A 142 4.94 12.52 10.15
CA TRP A 142 4.96 13.82 10.85
C TRP A 142 3.72 14.09 11.70
N THR A 143 2.90 13.06 11.96
CA THR A 143 1.65 13.21 12.73
C THR A 143 1.91 13.79 14.13
N GLU A 144 2.92 13.29 14.86
CA GLU A 144 3.26 13.78 16.20
C GLU A 144 3.72 15.24 16.19
N GLU A 145 4.57 15.62 15.21
CA GLU A 145 5.00 17.00 15.05
C GLU A 145 3.82 17.94 14.79
N THR A 146 2.88 17.50 13.94
CA THR A 146 1.66 18.26 13.64
C THR A 146 0.74 18.37 14.86
N GLU A 147 0.62 17.32 15.67
CA GLU A 147 -0.17 17.37 16.92
C GLU A 147 0.45 18.33 17.94
N SER A 148 1.79 18.36 18.03
CA SER A 148 2.46 19.27 18.96
C SER A 148 2.16 20.75 18.69
N LEU A 149 1.90 21.12 17.43
CA LEU A 149 1.45 22.48 17.06
C LEU A 149 0.07 22.81 17.63
N ALA A 150 -0.74 21.80 17.94
CA ALA A 150 -2.00 22.02 18.65
C ALA A 150 -1.82 22.27 20.15
N GLY A 151 -0.61 22.13 20.69
CA GLY A 151 -0.32 22.25 22.13
C GLY A 151 -1.05 21.19 22.97
N THR A 152 -1.37 20.07 22.35
CA THR A 152 -1.96 18.89 22.99
C THR A 152 -1.08 17.69 22.67
N ASP A 153 -0.77 16.92 23.68
CA ASP A 153 -0.23 15.58 23.46
C ASP A 153 -1.44 14.68 23.14
N GLY A 154 -1.70 14.46 21.87
CA GLY A 154 -2.85 13.67 21.40
C GLY A 154 -2.75 12.19 21.74
N GLY A 155 -1.62 11.76 22.31
CA GLY A 155 -1.37 10.39 22.74
C GLY A 155 -1.14 9.40 21.59
N LEU A 156 -1.17 9.86 20.35
CA LEU A 156 -0.81 9.05 19.18
C LEU A 156 0.72 8.97 19.06
N LYS A 157 1.24 7.76 18.97
CA LYS A 157 2.66 7.52 18.68
C LYS A 157 2.82 6.87 17.32
N VAL A 158 3.67 7.44 16.50
CA VAL A 158 4.03 6.87 15.20
C VAL A 158 5.16 5.86 15.40
N LEU A 159 4.86 4.58 15.23
CA LEU A 159 5.89 3.55 15.12
C LEU A 159 6.44 3.59 13.69
N ALA A 160 7.52 4.34 13.51
CA ALA A 160 8.17 4.43 12.22
C ALA A 160 8.87 3.11 11.88
N SER A 161 8.62 2.58 10.69
CA SER A 161 9.31 1.42 10.14
C SER A 161 10.00 1.81 8.85
N LYS A 162 11.18 1.23 8.59
CA LYS A 162 11.94 1.47 7.37
C LYS A 162 11.97 0.21 6.52
N GLY A 163 11.28 0.26 5.38
CA GLY A 163 11.27 -0.82 4.40
C GLY A 163 12.25 -0.58 3.26
N ILE A 164 12.96 -1.61 2.84
CA ILE A 164 13.88 -1.57 1.69
C ILE A 164 13.36 -2.52 0.61
N HIS A 165 13.39 -2.06 -0.65
CA HIS A 165 13.10 -2.86 -1.82
C HIS A 165 14.32 -2.94 -2.73
N ILE A 166 14.53 -4.13 -3.29
CA ILE A 166 15.55 -4.35 -4.32
C ILE A 166 14.84 -4.41 -5.67
N VAL A 167 15.38 -3.69 -6.65
CA VAL A 167 14.87 -3.71 -8.03
C VAL A 167 15.83 -4.54 -8.88
N VAL A 168 15.32 -5.60 -9.49
CA VAL A 168 16.09 -6.55 -10.28
C VAL A 168 15.51 -6.61 -11.70
N PRO A 169 16.34 -6.61 -12.76
CA PRO A 169 15.87 -6.79 -14.13
C PRO A 169 15.06 -8.07 -14.32
N ARG A 170 14.01 -8.01 -15.13
CA ARG A 170 13.02 -9.09 -15.29
C ARG A 170 13.65 -10.42 -15.72
N GLU A 171 14.66 -10.36 -16.58
CA GLU A 171 15.37 -11.52 -17.11
C GLU A 171 16.21 -12.30 -16.08
N ARG A 172 16.50 -11.68 -14.93
CA ARG A 172 17.28 -12.34 -13.87
C ARG A 172 16.50 -13.41 -13.10
N ILE A 173 15.17 -13.32 -13.08
CA ILE A 173 14.32 -14.27 -12.38
C ILE A 173 13.25 -14.78 -13.36
N ARG A 174 13.27 -16.08 -13.63
CA ARG A 174 12.29 -16.72 -14.51
C ARG A 174 10.98 -16.95 -13.76
N GLY A 175 9.94 -16.23 -14.16
CA GLY A 175 8.59 -16.31 -13.60
C GLY A 175 7.66 -15.27 -14.22
N ASP A 176 6.36 -15.56 -14.23
CA ASP A 176 5.35 -14.70 -14.83
C ASP A 176 4.36 -14.09 -13.84
N VAL A 177 4.46 -14.51 -12.57
CA VAL A 177 3.53 -14.17 -11.50
C VAL A 177 4.28 -13.64 -10.30
N GLY A 178 3.61 -12.91 -9.42
CA GLY A 178 4.17 -12.51 -8.14
C GLY A 178 4.37 -13.72 -7.22
N LEU A 179 5.31 -13.61 -6.30
CA LEU A 179 5.60 -14.66 -5.32
C LEU A 179 5.60 -14.05 -3.92
N ILE A 180 4.99 -14.74 -2.98
CA ILE A 180 5.03 -14.40 -1.56
C ILE A 180 5.79 -15.51 -0.86
N LEU A 181 6.90 -15.17 -0.24
CA LEU A 181 7.73 -16.09 0.52
C LEU A 181 7.64 -15.75 2.01
N GLN A 182 7.33 -16.73 2.80
CA GLN A 182 7.42 -16.61 4.25
C GLN A 182 8.87 -16.84 4.66
N THR A 183 9.47 -15.89 5.36
CA THR A 183 10.77 -16.00 6.00
C THR A 183 10.59 -16.29 7.49
N GLU A 184 11.67 -16.53 8.21
CA GLU A 184 11.60 -16.75 9.67
C GLU A 184 11.05 -15.55 10.45
N LYS A 185 11.25 -14.33 9.93
CA LYS A 185 10.92 -13.08 10.63
C LYS A 185 9.88 -12.22 9.92
N SER A 186 9.68 -12.41 8.63
CA SER A 186 8.84 -11.53 7.83
C SER A 186 8.29 -12.24 6.59
N VAL A 187 7.55 -11.50 5.78
CA VAL A 187 7.05 -11.93 4.47
C VAL A 187 7.81 -11.17 3.39
N LEU A 188 8.37 -11.89 2.44
CA LEU A 188 9.06 -11.33 1.28
C LEU A 188 8.18 -11.43 0.04
N PHE A 189 7.96 -10.30 -0.60
CA PHE A 189 7.27 -10.22 -1.88
C PHE A 189 8.27 -10.14 -3.03
N VAL A 190 7.99 -10.88 -4.10
CA VAL A 190 8.67 -10.74 -5.40
C VAL A 190 7.59 -10.32 -6.41
N ILE A 191 7.54 -9.04 -6.71
CA ILE A 191 6.45 -8.44 -7.48
C ILE A 191 6.91 -8.12 -8.90
N PRO A 192 6.18 -8.59 -9.95
CA PRO A 192 6.49 -8.21 -11.32
C PRO A 192 6.10 -6.75 -11.58
N TRP A 193 7.07 -5.92 -11.95
CA TRP A 193 6.89 -4.50 -12.20
C TRP A 193 7.47 -4.10 -13.56
N SER A 194 6.67 -4.17 -14.60
CA SER A 194 7.11 -3.86 -15.97
C SER A 194 8.34 -4.69 -16.38
N ARG A 195 9.50 -4.05 -16.58
CA ARG A 195 10.78 -4.68 -16.96
C ARG A 195 11.62 -5.13 -15.76
N TYR A 196 11.07 -5.07 -14.56
CA TYR A 196 11.78 -5.35 -13.33
C TYR A 196 10.97 -6.29 -12.42
N TRP A 197 11.66 -6.80 -11.44
CA TRP A 197 11.10 -7.35 -10.21
C TRP A 197 11.35 -6.36 -9.08
N VAL A 198 10.34 -6.11 -8.27
CA VAL A 198 10.48 -5.42 -6.99
C VAL A 198 10.42 -6.46 -5.90
N ILE A 199 11.50 -6.56 -5.12
CA ILE A 199 11.67 -7.58 -4.09
C ILE A 199 11.79 -6.86 -2.74
N GLY A 200 10.96 -7.20 -1.78
CA GLY A 200 10.89 -6.60 -0.46
C GLY A 200 9.61 -7.02 0.26
N THR A 201 9.43 -6.60 1.49
CA THR A 201 10.18 -5.52 2.16
C THR A 201 10.96 -6.08 3.34
N THR A 202 11.94 -5.32 3.80
CA THR A 202 12.47 -5.49 5.17
C THR A 202 11.61 -4.65 6.11
N ASP A 203 11.53 -5.05 7.36
CA ASP A 203 10.93 -4.28 8.45
C ASP A 203 11.97 -4.14 9.56
N THR A 204 12.44 -2.91 9.78
CA THR A 204 13.47 -2.56 10.79
C THR A 204 13.06 -1.31 11.54
#